data_5e17dcd3949bb62dbb9759b990768abb
#
_entry.id   5e17dcd3949bb62dbb9759b990768abb
#
_cell.length_a   1.000
_cell.length_b   1.000
_cell.length_c   1.000
_cell.angle_alpha   90.00
_cell.angle_beta   90.00
_cell.angle_gamma   90.00
#
_symmetry.space_group_name_H-M   'P 1'
#
loop_
_entity.id
_entity.type
_entity.pdbx_description
1 polymer ?
#
loop_
_entity_poly.entity_id
_entity_poly.type
_entity_poly.pdbx_seq_one_letter_code
_entity_poly.pdbx_strand_id
1 'polypeptide(L)'
;FAMLLPISIWRLYKGQSFGLEYPLIGLLFGGGIACYANSFLLTDVVRALILFYITPVWTTLFELIFLRQIPRFYRYITLALALSGVWIVFGQNGVIPLPQNSGDWIALLGGILIAASAVRMEIKKPEGIYPILFSFFFYGGLFTLVQSFFLSEYLGEAPSINSWISMMPWLILIAILFHIPTNIVI
;
A
#
# COMPACT_ATOMS: atom_id res chain seq x y z
N PHE A 1 -14.08 -1.23 2.20
CA PHE A 1 -14.21 -1.23 3.66
C PHE A 1 -15.65 -1.51 4.11
N ALA A 2 -16.65 -0.77 3.63
CA ALA A 2 -18.06 -0.92 4.04
C ALA A 2 -18.60 -2.36 3.90
N MET A 3 -18.18 -3.10 2.86
CA MET A 3 -18.56 -4.50 2.66
C MET A 3 -17.89 -5.48 3.64
N LEU A 4 -16.76 -5.11 4.22
CA LEU A 4 -16.08 -5.93 5.22
C LEU A 4 -16.66 -5.74 6.63
N LEU A 5 -17.38 -4.64 6.88
CA LEU A 5 -17.97 -4.33 8.19
C LEU A 5 -18.91 -5.42 8.72
N PRO A 6 -19.89 -5.93 7.96
CA PRO A 6 -20.83 -6.94 8.47
C PRO A 6 -20.10 -8.22 8.91
N ILE A 7 -19.10 -8.64 8.10
CA ILE A 7 -18.32 -9.85 8.40
C ILE A 7 -17.42 -9.63 9.62
N SER A 8 -16.88 -8.41 9.79
CA SER A 8 -16.05 -8.05 10.94
C SER A 8 -16.87 -8.08 12.23
N ILE A 9 -18.06 -7.50 12.21
CA ILE A 9 -18.98 -7.49 13.35
C ILE A 9 -19.36 -8.92 13.73
N TRP A 10 -19.67 -9.77 12.74
CA TRP A 10 -19.99 -11.17 12.97
C TRP A 10 -18.81 -11.96 13.57
N ARG A 11 -17.58 -11.72 13.12
CA ARG A 11 -16.37 -12.35 13.67
C ARG A 11 -16.06 -11.89 15.10
N LEU A 12 -16.22 -10.59 15.37
CA LEU A 12 -16.09 -10.06 16.73
C LEU A 12 -17.14 -10.69 17.67
N TYR A 13 -18.38 -10.85 17.18
CA TYR A 13 -19.43 -11.55 17.93
C TYR A 13 -19.08 -13.00 18.25
N LYS A 14 -18.36 -13.70 17.36
CA LYS A 14 -17.84 -15.07 17.59
C LYS A 14 -16.61 -15.11 18.51
N GLY A 15 -16.17 -14.00 19.08
CA GLY A 15 -15.02 -13.96 20.00
C GLY A 15 -13.65 -14.08 19.33
N GLN A 16 -13.58 -13.93 18.00
CA GLN A 16 -12.30 -13.85 17.29
C GLN A 16 -11.70 -12.48 17.49
N SER A 17 -10.75 -12.35 18.42
CA SER A 17 -10.01 -11.11 18.64
C SER A 17 -8.93 -10.93 17.55
N PHE A 18 -8.87 -9.73 17.00
CA PHE A 18 -7.72 -9.33 16.19
C PHE A 18 -6.54 -9.07 17.12
N GLY A 19 -5.44 -9.82 16.97
CA GLY A 19 -4.21 -9.57 17.72
C GLY A 19 -3.67 -8.15 17.43
N LEU A 20 -2.88 -7.60 18.33
CA LEU A 20 -2.25 -6.27 18.20
C LEU A 20 -1.33 -6.13 16.97
N GLU A 21 -0.98 -7.25 16.34
CA GLU A 21 -0.14 -7.29 15.14
C GLU A 21 -0.86 -6.76 13.89
N TYR A 22 -2.16 -7.04 13.76
CA TYR A 22 -2.94 -6.64 12.59
C TYR A 22 -3.07 -5.12 12.43
N PRO A 23 -3.34 -4.34 13.49
CA PRO A 23 -3.32 -2.89 13.43
C PRO A 23 -2.02 -2.31 12.86
N LEU A 24 -0.88 -2.79 13.34
CA LEU A 24 0.41 -2.28 12.89
C LEU A 24 0.69 -2.62 11.42
N ILE A 25 0.44 -3.88 11.02
CA ILE A 25 0.58 -4.32 9.63
C ILE A 25 -0.36 -3.52 8.72
N GLY A 26 -1.62 -3.33 9.15
CA GLY A 26 -2.61 -2.57 8.41
C GLY A 26 -2.27 -1.10 8.26
N LEU A 27 -1.79 -0.46 9.33
CA LEU A 27 -1.34 0.93 9.32
C LEU A 27 -0.16 1.14 8.36
N LEU A 28 0.84 0.26 8.42
CA LEU A 28 2.01 0.33 7.55
C LEU A 28 1.63 0.12 6.08
N PHE A 29 0.86 -0.92 5.77
CA PHE A 29 0.46 -1.21 4.40
C PHE A 29 -0.53 -0.18 3.85
N GLY A 30 -1.61 0.08 4.60
CA GLY A 30 -2.65 1.03 4.19
C GLY A 30 -2.11 2.45 4.11
N GLY A 31 -1.28 2.86 5.08
CA GLY A 31 -0.59 4.14 5.06
C GLY A 31 0.36 4.24 3.87
N GLY A 32 1.08 3.17 3.55
CA GLY A 32 1.97 3.12 2.38
C GLY A 32 1.23 3.31 1.06
N ILE A 33 0.10 2.62 0.87
CA ILE A 33 -0.75 2.79 -0.32
C ILE A 33 -1.36 4.20 -0.37
N ALA A 34 -1.80 4.75 0.77
CA ALA A 34 -2.34 6.10 0.83
C ALA A 34 -1.27 7.16 0.47
N CYS A 35 -0.05 7.03 1.01
CA CYS A 35 1.07 7.89 0.64
C CYS A 35 1.37 7.81 -0.87
N TYR A 36 1.44 6.60 -1.41
CA TYR A 36 1.67 6.40 -2.84
C TYR A 36 0.59 7.04 -3.70
N ALA A 37 -0.69 6.81 -3.39
CA ALA A 37 -1.81 7.38 -4.15
C ALA A 37 -1.81 8.92 -4.09
N ASN A 38 -1.56 9.51 -2.92
CA ASN A 38 -1.55 10.95 -2.74
C ASN A 38 -0.30 11.61 -3.34
N SER A 39 0.79 10.88 -3.54
CA SER A 39 1.97 11.42 -4.21
C SER A 39 1.67 11.88 -5.65
N PHE A 40 0.70 11.25 -6.33
CA PHE A 40 0.26 11.63 -7.67
C PHE A 40 -0.38 13.02 -7.76
N LEU A 41 -0.85 13.56 -6.63
CA LEU A 41 -1.38 14.93 -6.56
C LEU A 41 -0.26 15.97 -6.45
N LEU A 42 0.92 15.57 -6.01
CA LEU A 42 2.01 16.48 -5.63
C LEU A 42 3.24 16.37 -6.52
N THR A 43 3.34 15.31 -7.34
CA THR A 43 4.46 15.12 -8.26
C THR A 43 4.01 14.42 -9.54
N ASP A 44 4.92 14.35 -10.51
CA ASP A 44 4.68 13.63 -11.76
C ASP A 44 4.47 12.13 -11.48
N VAL A 45 3.44 11.56 -12.11
CA VAL A 45 3.03 10.17 -11.92
C VAL A 45 4.18 9.20 -12.17
N VAL A 46 4.99 9.46 -13.19
CA VAL A 46 6.09 8.60 -13.58
C VAL A 46 7.19 8.61 -12.52
N ARG A 47 7.49 9.79 -11.96
CA ARG A 47 8.46 9.94 -10.84
C ARG A 47 7.97 9.22 -9.59
N ALA A 48 6.69 9.42 -9.22
CA ALA A 48 6.09 8.75 -8.08
C ALA A 48 6.16 7.21 -8.20
N LEU A 49 5.81 6.68 -9.37
CA LEU A 49 5.90 5.25 -9.68
C LEU A 49 7.31 4.69 -9.43
N ILE A 50 8.34 5.40 -9.87
CA ILE A 50 9.71 4.91 -9.78
C ILE A 50 10.22 4.92 -8.36
N LEU A 51 10.01 6.03 -7.66
CA LEU A 51 10.39 6.13 -6.26
C LEU A 51 9.68 5.07 -5.42
N PHE A 52 8.43 4.78 -5.75
CA PHE A 52 7.69 3.69 -5.12
C PHE A 52 8.24 2.31 -5.51
N TYR A 53 8.61 2.06 -6.76
CA TYR A 53 9.16 0.77 -7.22
C TYR A 53 10.55 0.43 -6.67
N ILE A 54 11.17 1.34 -5.92
CA ILE A 54 12.35 1.02 -5.10
C ILE A 54 11.97 0.16 -3.86
N THR A 55 10.67 -0.05 -3.59
CA THR A 55 10.16 -0.89 -2.49
C THR A 55 10.89 -2.25 -2.33
N PRO A 56 11.19 -3.04 -3.37
CA PRO A 56 11.92 -4.30 -3.21
C PRO A 56 13.32 -4.13 -2.60
N VAL A 57 13.98 -2.99 -2.85
CA VAL A 57 15.28 -2.67 -2.23
C VAL A 57 15.10 -2.48 -0.73
N TRP A 58 14.10 -1.69 -0.32
CA TRP A 58 13.76 -1.48 1.08
C TRP A 58 13.36 -2.78 1.78
N THR A 59 12.55 -3.61 1.12
CA THR A 59 12.16 -4.92 1.66
C THR A 59 13.38 -5.79 1.91
N THR A 60 14.30 -5.87 0.94
CA THR A 60 15.54 -6.64 1.09
C THR A 60 16.43 -6.11 2.21
N LEU A 61 16.54 -4.79 2.33
CA LEU A 61 17.30 -4.15 3.40
C LEU A 61 16.68 -4.46 4.78
N PHE A 62 15.37 -4.36 4.92
CA PHE A 62 14.68 -4.66 6.18
C PHE A 62 14.73 -6.13 6.53
N GLU A 63 14.64 -7.06 5.57
CA GLU A 63 14.84 -8.48 5.82
C GLU A 63 16.26 -8.77 6.34
N LEU A 64 17.27 -8.13 5.75
CA LEU A 64 18.65 -8.28 6.20
C LEU A 64 18.82 -7.78 7.65
N ILE A 65 18.22 -6.64 7.99
CA ILE A 65 18.36 -6.00 9.31
C ILE A 65 17.52 -6.74 10.37
N PHE A 66 16.24 -7.01 10.09
CA PHE A 66 15.29 -7.51 11.09
C PHE A 66 15.20 -9.04 11.14
N LEU A 67 15.27 -9.72 10.00
CA LEU A 67 15.24 -11.18 9.94
C LEU A 67 16.64 -11.79 10.00
N ARG A 68 17.69 -10.99 9.74
CA ARG A 68 19.07 -11.45 9.64
C ARG A 68 19.24 -12.61 8.64
N GLN A 69 18.37 -12.64 7.63
CA GLN A 69 18.40 -13.66 6.58
C GLN A 69 19.15 -13.07 5.37
N ILE A 70 20.15 -13.81 4.88
CA ILE A 70 20.84 -13.44 3.65
C ILE A 70 19.92 -13.80 2.48
N PRO A 71 19.53 -12.83 1.64
CA PRO A 71 18.68 -13.10 0.49
C PRO A 71 19.32 -14.10 -0.45
N ARG A 72 18.51 -14.98 -1.05
CA ARG A 72 19.02 -15.92 -2.07
C ARG A 72 19.56 -15.16 -3.27
N PHE A 73 20.55 -15.71 -3.93
CA PHE A 73 21.22 -15.09 -5.10
C PHE A 73 20.25 -14.58 -6.18
N TYR A 74 19.17 -15.31 -6.45
CA TYR A 74 18.13 -14.90 -7.40
C TYR A 74 17.51 -13.54 -7.07
N ARG A 75 17.44 -13.16 -5.81
CA ARG A 75 16.87 -11.87 -5.39
C ARG A 75 17.75 -10.70 -5.81
N TYR A 76 19.06 -10.86 -5.78
CA TYR A 76 19.98 -9.84 -6.29
C TYR A 76 19.84 -9.67 -7.80
N ILE A 77 19.63 -10.76 -8.54
CA ILE A 77 19.36 -10.70 -9.98
C ILE A 77 18.05 -9.95 -10.26
N THR A 78 16.97 -10.28 -9.55
CA THR A 78 15.68 -9.60 -9.74
C THR A 78 15.73 -8.12 -9.36
N LEU A 79 16.46 -7.76 -8.31
CA LEU A 79 16.72 -6.37 -7.94
C LEU A 79 17.53 -5.63 -9.01
N ALA A 80 18.59 -6.25 -9.53
CA ALA A 80 19.39 -5.65 -10.59
C ALA A 80 18.56 -5.43 -11.87
N LEU A 81 17.73 -6.41 -12.25
CA LEU A 81 16.82 -6.27 -13.41
C LEU A 81 15.76 -5.17 -13.18
N ALA A 82 15.16 -5.09 -11.99
CA ALA A 82 14.20 -4.05 -11.66
C ALA A 82 14.84 -2.65 -11.71
N LEU A 83 16.00 -2.49 -11.09
CA LEU A 83 16.74 -1.22 -11.10
C LEU A 83 17.25 -0.85 -12.50
N SER A 84 17.66 -1.83 -13.32
CA SER A 84 18.04 -1.57 -14.71
C SER A 84 16.84 -1.12 -15.55
N GLY A 85 15.64 -1.67 -15.32
CA GLY A 85 14.40 -1.21 -15.94
C GLY A 85 14.10 0.25 -15.59
N VAL A 86 14.20 0.60 -14.32
CA VAL A 86 14.09 1.98 -13.84
C VAL A 86 15.14 2.88 -14.52
N TRP A 87 16.38 2.43 -14.61
CA TRP A 87 17.46 3.18 -15.26
C TRP A 87 17.22 3.39 -16.75
N ILE A 88 16.71 2.40 -17.48
CA ILE A 88 16.39 2.52 -18.92
C ILE A 88 15.30 3.57 -19.14
N VAL A 89 14.27 3.59 -18.29
CA VAL A 89 13.16 4.57 -18.40
C VAL A 89 13.63 6.00 -18.13
N PHE A 90 14.56 6.19 -17.18
CA PHE A 90 14.95 7.53 -16.68
C PHE A 90 16.34 7.95 -17.10
N GLY A 91 17.25 7.00 -17.29
CA GLY A 91 18.65 7.27 -17.59
C GLY A 91 18.87 7.95 -18.94
N GLN A 92 17.88 7.91 -19.82
CA GLN A 92 17.96 8.58 -21.13
C GLN A 92 18.15 10.10 -21.01
N ASN A 93 17.73 10.71 -19.90
CA ASN A 93 17.92 12.13 -19.63
C ASN A 93 19.04 12.44 -18.62
N GLY A 94 19.81 11.41 -18.20
CA GLY A 94 20.92 11.59 -17.26
C GLY A 94 20.53 12.04 -15.85
N VAL A 95 19.23 12.03 -15.53
CA VAL A 95 18.73 12.50 -14.25
C VAL A 95 18.50 11.29 -13.33
N ILE A 96 19.31 11.18 -12.27
CA ILE A 96 19.04 10.22 -11.20
C ILE A 96 17.72 10.63 -10.54
N PRO A 97 16.76 9.71 -10.33
CA PRO A 97 15.47 10.02 -9.72
C PRO A 97 15.61 10.26 -8.20
N LEU A 98 16.31 11.33 -7.84
CA LEU A 98 16.35 11.79 -6.46
C LEU A 98 15.06 12.55 -6.14
N PRO A 99 14.52 12.42 -4.92
CA PRO A 99 13.37 13.19 -4.48
C PRO A 99 13.66 14.70 -4.55
N GLN A 100 12.83 15.45 -5.27
CA GLN A 100 13.00 16.89 -5.50
C GLN A 100 11.88 17.72 -4.86
N ASN A 101 10.72 17.11 -4.62
CA ASN A 101 9.54 17.76 -4.08
C ASN A 101 8.87 16.89 -2.99
N SER A 102 7.86 17.46 -2.31
CA SER A 102 7.13 16.75 -1.25
C SER A 102 6.43 15.49 -1.75
N GLY A 103 5.92 15.49 -2.98
CA GLY A 103 5.28 14.33 -3.58
C GLY A 103 6.25 13.16 -3.79
N ASP A 104 7.48 13.45 -4.20
CA ASP A 104 8.54 12.45 -4.35
C ASP A 104 8.89 11.78 -3.02
N TRP A 105 9.00 12.57 -1.96
CA TRP A 105 9.26 12.06 -0.61
C TRP A 105 8.10 11.21 -0.08
N ILE A 106 6.86 11.62 -0.36
CA ILE A 106 5.66 10.86 0.02
C ILE A 106 5.60 9.53 -0.74
N ALA A 107 5.94 9.50 -2.04
CA ALA A 107 6.03 8.28 -2.82
C ALA A 107 7.06 7.30 -2.26
N LEU A 108 8.26 7.81 -1.95
CA LEU A 108 9.34 7.02 -1.36
C LEU A 108 8.94 6.48 0.02
N LEU A 109 8.32 7.31 0.87
CA LEU A 109 7.80 6.91 2.17
C LEU A 109 6.75 5.80 2.02
N GLY A 110 5.87 5.89 1.02
CA GLY A 110 4.89 4.85 0.69
C GLY A 110 5.57 3.50 0.46
N GLY A 111 6.64 3.48 -0.35
CA GLY A 111 7.44 2.27 -0.61
C GLY A 111 8.10 1.71 0.64
N ILE A 112 8.66 2.57 1.49
CA ILE A 112 9.26 2.17 2.78
C ILE A 112 8.23 1.55 3.72
N LEU A 113 7.05 2.15 3.84
CA LEU A 113 5.97 1.65 4.70
C LEU A 113 5.47 0.28 4.25
N ILE A 114 5.30 0.07 2.94
CA ILE A 114 4.91 -1.22 2.38
C ILE A 114 6.00 -2.27 2.63
N ALA A 115 7.27 -1.93 2.43
CA ALA A 115 8.39 -2.82 2.72
C ALA A 115 8.41 -3.23 4.21
N ALA A 116 8.20 -2.27 5.11
CA ALA A 116 8.11 -2.54 6.55
C ALA A 116 6.92 -3.44 6.90
N SER A 117 5.77 -3.24 6.26
CA SER A 117 4.60 -4.10 6.42
C SER A 117 4.89 -5.54 5.97
N ALA A 118 5.50 -5.73 4.81
CA ALA A 118 5.85 -7.02 4.26
C ALA A 118 6.79 -7.81 5.21
N VAL A 119 7.82 -7.16 5.71
CA VAL A 119 8.76 -7.76 6.66
C VAL A 119 8.08 -8.07 8.00
N ARG A 120 7.19 -7.18 8.46
CA ARG A 120 6.42 -7.45 9.68
C ARG A 120 5.51 -8.66 9.55
N MET A 121 4.87 -8.85 8.38
CA MET A 121 4.07 -10.04 8.08
C MET A 121 4.94 -11.31 8.11
N GLU A 122 6.15 -11.27 7.56
CA GLU A 122 7.06 -12.40 7.58
C GLU A 122 7.52 -12.76 9.01
N ILE A 123 7.78 -11.77 9.86
CA ILE A 123 8.17 -11.97 11.26
C ILE A 123 7.02 -12.58 12.07
N LYS A 124 5.83 -12.05 11.91
CA LYS A 124 4.69 -12.36 12.78
C LYS A 124 3.81 -13.50 12.26
N LYS A 125 3.89 -13.77 10.95
CA LYS A 125 3.09 -14.82 10.26
C LYS A 125 1.63 -14.82 10.72
N PRO A 126 0.93 -13.69 10.60
CA PRO A 126 -0.43 -13.56 11.10
C PRO A 126 -1.34 -14.58 10.45
N GLU A 127 -2.18 -15.21 11.25
CA GLU A 127 -3.12 -16.24 10.77
C GLU A 127 -4.34 -15.61 10.11
N GLY A 128 -4.68 -16.13 8.93
CA GLY A 128 -5.87 -15.74 8.20
C GLY A 128 -5.70 -14.48 7.31
N ILE A 129 -6.20 -14.58 6.10
CA ILE A 129 -6.14 -13.49 5.11
C ILE A 129 -7.12 -12.37 5.47
N TYR A 130 -8.28 -12.72 6.01
CA TYR A 130 -9.34 -11.75 6.29
C TYR A 130 -8.94 -10.64 7.29
N PRO A 131 -8.35 -10.96 8.48
CA PRO A 131 -7.91 -9.92 9.41
C PRO A 131 -6.88 -8.98 8.82
N ILE A 132 -5.99 -9.51 7.97
CA ILE A 132 -4.97 -8.72 7.28
C ILE A 132 -5.63 -7.72 6.32
N LEU A 133 -6.52 -8.21 5.43
CA LEU A 133 -7.23 -7.36 4.47
C LEU A 133 -8.11 -6.32 5.18
N PHE A 134 -8.82 -6.72 6.23
CA PHE A 134 -9.61 -5.78 7.02
C PHE A 134 -8.73 -4.65 7.57
N SER A 135 -7.59 -5.01 8.17
CA SER A 135 -6.64 -4.03 8.71
C SER A 135 -6.09 -3.11 7.63
N PHE A 136 -5.76 -3.63 6.44
CA PHE A 136 -5.28 -2.82 5.31
C PHE A 136 -6.29 -1.75 4.91
N PHE A 137 -7.54 -2.14 4.72
CA PHE A 137 -8.59 -1.21 4.28
C PHE A 137 -9.03 -0.26 5.38
N PHE A 138 -9.08 -0.72 6.64
CA PHE A 138 -9.46 0.12 7.76
C PHE A 138 -8.43 1.21 8.03
N TYR A 139 -7.19 0.81 8.24
CA TYR A 139 -6.11 1.77 8.55
C TYR A 139 -5.69 2.58 7.33
N GLY A 140 -5.76 2.00 6.13
CA GLY A 140 -5.56 2.75 4.88
C GLY A 140 -6.60 3.83 4.70
N GLY A 141 -7.89 3.51 4.93
CA GLY A 141 -8.98 4.47 4.89
C GLY A 141 -8.82 5.57 5.93
N LEU A 142 -8.47 5.22 7.17
CA LEU A 142 -8.19 6.18 8.23
C LEU A 142 -7.02 7.11 7.86
N PHE A 143 -5.95 6.54 7.33
CA PHE A 143 -4.77 7.31 6.92
C PHE A 143 -5.10 8.27 5.77
N THR A 144 -5.84 7.80 4.76
CA THR A 144 -6.31 8.65 3.66
C THR A 144 -7.21 9.77 4.15
N LEU A 145 -8.09 9.49 5.13
CA LEU A 145 -8.96 10.48 5.72
C LEU A 145 -8.15 11.56 6.45
N VAL A 146 -7.12 11.17 7.21
CA VAL A 146 -6.21 12.14 7.85
C VAL A 146 -5.46 12.95 6.80
N GLN A 147 -4.92 12.31 5.77
CA GLN A 147 -4.21 13.01 4.69
C GLN A 147 -5.10 14.00 3.93
N SER A 148 -6.40 13.71 3.77
CA SER A 148 -7.31 14.61 3.05
C SER A 148 -7.43 15.99 3.70
N PHE A 149 -7.25 16.10 5.01
CA PHE A 149 -7.20 17.40 5.69
C PHE A 149 -5.96 18.23 5.32
N PHE A 150 -4.83 17.56 5.09
CA PHE A 150 -3.58 18.22 4.71
C PHE A 150 -3.47 18.51 3.20
N LEU A 151 -4.16 17.71 2.40
CA LEU A 151 -4.13 17.80 0.94
C LEU A 151 -5.41 18.44 0.36
N SER A 152 -6.24 19.07 1.20
CA SER A 152 -7.51 19.65 0.77
C SER A 152 -7.37 20.66 -0.38
N GLU A 153 -6.28 21.42 -0.43
CA GLU A 153 -6.00 22.37 -1.50
C GLU A 153 -5.75 21.70 -2.87
N TYR A 154 -5.30 20.43 -2.87
CA TYR A 154 -4.97 19.68 -4.08
C TYR A 154 -6.10 18.76 -4.55
N LEU A 155 -7.10 18.50 -3.69
CA LEU A 155 -8.19 17.57 -4.00
C LEU A 155 -9.27 18.16 -4.94
N GLY A 156 -9.24 19.47 -5.18
CA GLY A 156 -10.27 20.15 -5.99
C GLY A 156 -11.67 20.12 -5.33
N GLU A 157 -12.68 20.40 -6.14
CA GLU A 157 -14.07 20.34 -5.67
C GLU A 157 -14.52 18.89 -5.42
N ALA A 158 -15.27 18.68 -4.34
CA ALA A 158 -15.83 17.37 -4.04
C ALA A 158 -16.72 16.89 -5.21
N PRO A 159 -16.61 15.61 -5.62
CA PRO A 159 -17.43 15.08 -6.70
C PRO A 159 -18.91 15.26 -6.40
N SER A 160 -19.69 15.62 -7.41
CA SER A 160 -21.14 15.74 -7.27
C SER A 160 -21.78 14.40 -6.90
N ILE A 161 -22.96 14.43 -6.28
CA ILE A 161 -23.72 13.22 -5.92
C ILE A 161 -23.94 12.33 -7.15
N ASN A 162 -24.19 12.92 -8.31
CA ASN A 162 -24.37 12.20 -9.56
C ASN A 162 -23.10 11.46 -9.99
N SER A 163 -21.92 12.04 -9.78
CA SER A 163 -20.63 11.37 -10.03
C SER A 163 -20.43 10.17 -9.10
N TRP A 164 -20.81 10.30 -7.84
CA TRP A 164 -20.78 9.16 -6.89
C TRP A 164 -21.72 8.04 -7.31
N ILE A 165 -22.96 8.34 -7.72
CA ILE A 165 -23.93 7.36 -8.19
C ILE A 165 -23.41 6.62 -9.44
N SER A 166 -22.81 7.33 -10.37
CA SER A 166 -22.26 6.71 -11.60
C SER A 166 -21.05 5.82 -11.32
N MET A 167 -20.28 6.08 -10.27
CA MET A 167 -19.14 5.26 -9.84
C MET A 167 -19.56 4.04 -8.99
N MET A 168 -20.73 4.07 -8.33
CA MET A 168 -21.19 3.01 -7.43
C MET A 168 -21.16 1.60 -8.07
N PRO A 169 -21.65 1.37 -9.31
CA PRO A 169 -21.61 0.04 -9.92
C PRO A 169 -20.18 -0.50 -10.05
N TRP A 170 -19.22 0.36 -10.40
CA TRP A 170 -17.82 -0.01 -10.52
C TRP A 170 -17.18 -0.31 -9.16
N LEU A 171 -17.50 0.48 -8.14
CA LEU A 171 -17.02 0.23 -6.76
C LEU A 171 -17.56 -1.09 -6.22
N ILE A 172 -18.83 -1.39 -6.48
CA ILE A 172 -19.46 -2.67 -6.11
C ILE A 172 -18.80 -3.82 -6.86
N LEU A 173 -18.58 -3.69 -8.18
CA LEU A 173 -17.92 -4.71 -8.98
C LEU A 173 -16.51 -5.01 -8.48
N ILE A 174 -15.71 -3.99 -8.23
CA ILE A 174 -14.36 -4.12 -7.67
C ILE A 174 -14.42 -4.81 -6.30
N ALA A 175 -15.33 -4.38 -5.42
CA ALA A 175 -15.48 -4.98 -4.10
C ALA A 175 -15.86 -6.47 -4.18
N ILE A 176 -16.74 -6.85 -5.11
CA ILE A 176 -17.11 -8.25 -5.36
C ILE A 176 -15.92 -9.05 -5.89
N LEU A 177 -15.17 -8.51 -6.87
CA LEU A 177 -14.00 -9.18 -7.45
C LEU A 177 -12.91 -9.43 -6.40
N PHE A 178 -12.73 -8.52 -5.45
CA PHE A 178 -11.80 -8.74 -4.34
C PHE A 178 -12.34 -9.69 -3.28
N HIS A 179 -13.67 -9.78 -3.13
CA HIS A 179 -14.30 -10.60 -2.09
C HIS A 179 -14.43 -12.07 -2.48
N ILE A 180 -14.68 -12.37 -3.77
CA ILE A 180 -14.83 -13.73 -4.27
C ILE A 180 -13.57 -14.58 -4.03
N PRO A 181 -12.34 -14.14 -4.38
CA PRO A 181 -11.14 -14.92 -4.15
C PRO A 181 -10.85 -15.18 -2.66
N THR A 182 -11.20 -14.23 -1.79
CA THR A 182 -10.94 -14.35 -0.34
C THR A 182 -11.87 -15.33 0.35
N ASN A 183 -13.03 -15.66 -0.24
CA ASN A 183 -13.98 -16.63 0.31
C ASN A 183 -13.85 -18.02 -0.31
N ILE A 184 -13.16 -18.16 -1.44
CA ILE A 184 -12.93 -19.47 -2.11
C ILE A 184 -11.71 -20.19 -1.51
N VAL A 185 -10.81 -19.46 -0.86
CA VAL A 185 -9.56 -20.00 -0.27
C VAL A 185 -9.74 -20.42 1.20
N ILE A 186 -10.96 -20.39 1.73
CA ILE A 186 -11.31 -20.95 3.05
C ILE A 186 -12.01 -22.27 2.82
#